data_06c781596b9d0dc92ee0416130b98feb
#
_entry.id   06c781596b9d0dc92ee0416130b98feb
#
_cell.length_a   1.000
_cell.length_b   1.000
_cell.length_c   1.000
_cell.angle_alpha   90.00
_cell.angle_beta   90.00
_cell.angle_gamma   90.00
#
_symmetry.space_group_name_H-M   'P 1'
#
loop_
_entity.id
_entity.type
_entity.pdbx_description
1 polymer ?
#
loop_
_entity_poly.entity_id
_entity_poly.type
_entity_poly.pdbx_seq_one_letter_code
_entity_poly.pdbx_strand_id
1 'polypeptide(L)'
;AKAQKLAETWGVTAFRSVEEAAAVKDAIFDLATPPGRHAEVLKALPDGAVSLIQKPMGNYLGEATEILEICRAKQLKAAVNFQLRFAPMMLALKDAIAHGWLGEVVDFDALLALDTPWQLWEFLLKAPRVEIAMHSIHYLDLIRQLLGDPLGVHAKTLGHPNHKVAQTRTSAILDYGDTVRCALSINHDHKFGRRYQACEFRICGTEGAAYVKLGLNLDYPRGEPDILEIHPKGGSEWVTVPLAGEWFPDAFVGRMANVQRFASGEDAELVSSVEDAWHTMALVEAAYKSSAAPATPLAAKP
;
A
#
# COMPACT_ATOMS: atom_id res chain seq x y z
N ALA A 1 20.58 -11.59 -20.09
CA ALA A 1 19.83 -11.14 -21.28
C ALA A 1 18.89 -9.96 -20.98
N LYS A 2 17.92 -10.07 -20.02
CA LYS A 2 16.98 -8.97 -19.72
C LYS A 2 17.66 -7.72 -19.17
N ALA A 3 18.54 -7.87 -18.17
CA ALA A 3 19.29 -6.76 -17.58
C ALA A 3 20.12 -6.01 -18.62
N GLN A 4 20.83 -6.73 -19.48
CA GLN A 4 21.63 -6.14 -20.55
C GLN A 4 20.77 -5.30 -21.53
N LYS A 5 19.62 -5.83 -21.95
CA LYS A 5 18.69 -5.10 -22.83
C LYS A 5 18.15 -3.82 -22.17
N LEU A 6 17.82 -3.88 -20.89
CA LEU A 6 17.37 -2.70 -20.15
C LEU A 6 18.49 -1.67 -20.00
N ALA A 7 19.71 -2.12 -19.70
CA ALA A 7 20.88 -1.26 -19.61
C ALA A 7 21.15 -0.51 -20.91
N GLU A 8 21.07 -1.19 -22.05
CA GLU A 8 21.19 -0.58 -23.39
C GLU A 8 20.05 0.43 -23.66
N THR A 9 18.81 0.09 -23.28
CA THR A 9 17.64 0.97 -23.49
C THR A 9 17.77 2.28 -22.68
N TRP A 10 18.27 2.20 -21.45
CA TRP A 10 18.30 3.33 -20.51
C TRP A 10 19.67 3.96 -20.35
N GLY A 11 20.70 3.47 -21.04
CA GLY A 11 22.08 4.00 -20.94
C GLY A 11 22.71 3.81 -19.55
N VAL A 12 22.38 2.71 -18.85
CA VAL A 12 22.87 2.41 -17.50
C VAL A 12 23.73 1.15 -17.48
N THR A 13 24.51 0.95 -16.42
CA THR A 13 25.38 -0.24 -16.27
C THR A 13 24.56 -1.47 -15.87
N ALA A 14 24.78 -2.60 -16.55
CA ALA A 14 24.28 -3.89 -16.14
C ALA A 14 25.34 -4.63 -15.33
N PHE A 15 25.01 -4.96 -14.07
CA PHE A 15 25.85 -5.83 -13.23
C PHE A 15 25.53 -7.31 -13.47
N ARG A 16 26.49 -8.18 -13.22
CA ARG A 16 26.35 -9.64 -13.43
C ARG A 16 25.72 -10.33 -12.23
N SER A 17 25.86 -9.75 -11.05
CA SER A 17 25.31 -10.27 -9.80
C SER A 17 24.94 -9.15 -8.84
N VAL A 18 24.23 -9.49 -7.76
CA VAL A 18 23.89 -8.56 -6.68
C VAL A 18 25.15 -8.10 -5.95
N GLU A 19 26.14 -8.99 -5.76
CA GLU A 19 27.41 -8.71 -5.09
C GLU A 19 28.24 -7.69 -5.89
N GLU A 20 28.25 -7.80 -7.21
CA GLU A 20 28.91 -6.81 -8.08
C GLU A 20 28.24 -5.43 -7.96
N ALA A 21 26.90 -5.38 -7.96
CA ALA A 21 26.17 -4.14 -7.76
C ALA A 21 26.37 -3.58 -6.33
N ALA A 22 26.43 -4.46 -5.33
CA ALA A 22 26.60 -4.10 -3.93
C ALA A 22 28.01 -3.51 -3.62
N ALA A 23 28.97 -3.70 -4.51
CA ALA A 23 30.30 -3.09 -4.40
C ALA A 23 30.34 -1.59 -4.79
N VAL A 24 29.25 -1.06 -5.35
CA VAL A 24 29.13 0.37 -5.68
C VAL A 24 28.98 1.17 -4.38
N LYS A 25 29.92 2.07 -4.13
CA LYS A 25 29.87 2.94 -2.94
C LYS A 25 28.74 3.95 -3.01
N ASP A 26 28.20 4.27 -1.85
CA ASP A 26 27.13 5.28 -1.67
C ASP A 26 25.88 5.02 -2.53
N ALA A 27 25.65 3.77 -2.91
CA ALA A 27 24.50 3.38 -3.69
C ALA A 27 23.25 3.20 -2.82
N ILE A 28 22.09 3.56 -3.38
CA ILE A 28 20.78 3.19 -2.86
C ILE A 28 20.25 2.04 -3.70
N PHE A 29 19.80 0.97 -3.04
CA PHE A 29 19.35 -0.26 -3.70
C PHE A 29 17.82 -0.32 -3.77
N ASP A 30 17.25 -0.20 -4.97
CA ASP A 30 15.81 -0.44 -5.18
C ASP A 30 15.59 -1.91 -5.56
N LEU A 31 14.96 -2.67 -4.66
CA LEU A 31 14.71 -4.10 -4.80
C LEU A 31 13.42 -4.36 -5.56
N ALA A 32 13.39 -4.15 -6.86
CA ALA A 32 12.27 -4.46 -7.75
C ALA A 32 12.21 -5.96 -8.11
N THR A 33 12.42 -6.83 -7.12
CA THR A 33 12.38 -8.28 -7.23
C THR A 33 11.07 -8.86 -6.69
N PRO A 34 10.69 -10.10 -7.03
CA PRO A 34 9.55 -10.76 -6.40
C PRO A 34 9.72 -10.86 -4.86
N PRO A 35 8.64 -10.80 -4.08
CA PRO A 35 8.70 -10.74 -2.61
C PRO A 35 9.57 -11.83 -1.96
N GLY A 36 9.46 -13.08 -2.44
CA GLY A 36 10.26 -14.20 -1.92
C GLY A 36 11.78 -14.15 -2.21
N ARG A 37 12.25 -13.11 -2.92
CA ARG A 37 13.68 -12.90 -3.20
C ARG A 37 14.29 -11.76 -2.39
N HIS A 38 13.50 -10.98 -1.68
CA HIS A 38 13.97 -9.81 -0.95
C HIS A 38 15.02 -10.18 0.10
N ALA A 39 14.77 -11.21 0.91
CA ALA A 39 15.69 -11.66 1.96
C ALA A 39 17.07 -12.04 1.40
N GLU A 40 17.10 -12.76 0.28
CA GLU A 40 18.35 -13.16 -0.39
C GLU A 40 19.16 -11.93 -0.84
N VAL A 41 18.50 -10.97 -1.50
CA VAL A 41 19.17 -9.75 -1.96
C VAL A 41 19.70 -8.94 -0.78
N LEU A 42 18.89 -8.74 0.27
CA LEU A 42 19.29 -7.97 1.45
C LEU A 42 20.50 -8.59 2.18
N LYS A 43 20.60 -9.92 2.24
CA LYS A 43 21.76 -10.62 2.78
C LYS A 43 23.07 -10.30 2.04
N ALA A 44 22.98 -10.06 0.73
CA ALA A 44 24.14 -9.74 -0.12
C ALA A 44 24.57 -8.26 -0.05
N LEU A 45 23.71 -7.35 0.44
CA LEU A 45 24.06 -5.93 0.57
C LEU A 45 25.13 -5.72 1.67
N PRO A 46 25.97 -4.69 1.59
CA PRO A 46 26.89 -4.34 2.66
C PRO A 46 26.12 -3.86 3.92
N ASP A 47 26.76 -3.98 5.08
CA ASP A 47 26.20 -3.48 6.32
C ASP A 47 26.00 -1.96 6.26
N GLY A 48 24.90 -1.46 6.81
CA GLY A 48 24.52 -0.06 6.75
C GLY A 48 23.98 0.43 5.41
N ALA A 49 23.85 -0.44 4.39
CA ALA A 49 23.33 -0.06 3.08
C ALA A 49 21.91 0.55 3.17
N VAL A 50 21.63 1.46 2.24
CA VAL A 50 20.31 2.09 2.08
C VAL A 50 19.52 1.33 1.02
N SER A 51 18.28 0.92 1.34
CA SER A 51 17.48 0.16 0.39
C SER A 51 15.99 0.52 0.41
N LEU A 52 15.38 0.46 -0.76
CA LEU A 52 13.93 0.52 -0.96
C LEU A 52 13.45 -0.85 -1.44
N ILE A 53 12.62 -1.50 -0.64
CA ILE A 53 12.07 -2.83 -0.92
C ILE A 53 10.70 -2.65 -1.58
N GLN A 54 10.44 -3.28 -2.71
CA GLN A 54 9.11 -3.25 -3.31
C GLN A 54 8.09 -4.03 -2.44
N LYS A 55 6.86 -3.52 -2.41
CA LYS A 55 5.78 -4.18 -1.68
C LYS A 55 5.29 -5.45 -2.42
N PRO A 56 4.77 -6.43 -1.67
CA PRO A 56 4.78 -6.57 -0.22
C PRO A 56 6.19 -6.90 0.29
N MET A 57 6.46 -6.60 1.57
CA MET A 57 7.77 -6.86 2.22
C MET A 57 8.18 -8.34 2.16
N GLY A 58 7.21 -9.24 2.04
CA GLY A 58 7.36 -10.69 1.85
C GLY A 58 6.01 -11.26 1.43
N ASN A 59 5.93 -12.54 1.08
CA ASN A 59 4.67 -13.18 0.71
C ASN A 59 3.73 -13.38 1.92
N TYR A 60 4.30 -13.50 3.13
CA TYR A 60 3.60 -13.69 4.41
C TYR A 60 4.45 -13.15 5.56
N LEU A 61 3.87 -13.07 6.75
CA LEU A 61 4.48 -12.45 7.92
C LEU A 61 5.83 -13.08 8.31
N GLY A 62 6.02 -14.39 8.12
CA GLY A 62 7.29 -15.05 8.41
C GLY A 62 8.45 -14.54 7.57
N GLU A 63 8.24 -14.34 6.26
CA GLU A 63 9.26 -13.73 5.39
C GLU A 63 9.51 -12.27 5.76
N ALA A 64 8.47 -11.50 6.10
CA ALA A 64 8.61 -10.13 6.56
C ALA A 64 9.44 -10.05 7.87
N THR A 65 9.24 -11.01 8.77
CA THR A 65 10.02 -11.11 10.02
C THR A 65 11.49 -11.42 9.72
N GLU A 66 11.77 -12.37 8.81
CA GLU A 66 13.13 -12.66 8.37
C GLU A 66 13.82 -11.41 7.77
N ILE A 67 13.10 -10.67 6.92
CA ILE A 67 13.61 -9.43 6.32
C ILE A 67 13.92 -8.38 7.40
N LEU A 68 13.03 -8.20 8.37
CA LEU A 68 13.25 -7.30 9.49
C LEU A 68 14.49 -7.67 10.29
N GLU A 69 14.67 -8.95 10.60
CA GLU A 69 15.84 -9.47 11.33
C GLU A 69 17.14 -9.26 10.56
N ILE A 70 17.14 -9.51 9.24
CA ILE A 70 18.30 -9.24 8.38
C ILE A 70 18.65 -7.75 8.39
N CYS A 71 17.66 -6.87 8.23
CA CYS A 71 17.87 -5.43 8.23
C CYS A 71 18.46 -4.94 9.57
N ARG A 72 17.97 -5.46 10.68
CA ARG A 72 18.49 -5.15 12.03
C ARG A 72 19.93 -5.66 12.21
N ALA A 73 20.17 -6.92 11.87
CA ALA A 73 21.49 -7.53 12.02
C ALA A 73 22.58 -6.83 11.20
N LYS A 74 22.24 -6.37 10.00
CA LYS A 74 23.14 -5.66 9.09
C LYS A 74 23.03 -4.13 9.20
N GLN A 75 22.21 -3.61 10.12
CA GLN A 75 21.95 -2.17 10.31
C GLN A 75 21.56 -1.47 8.99
N LEU A 76 20.80 -2.15 8.12
CA LEU A 76 20.35 -1.59 6.85
C LEU A 76 19.34 -0.45 7.11
N LYS A 77 19.50 0.64 6.37
CA LYS A 77 18.52 1.71 6.30
C LYS A 77 17.48 1.34 5.24
N ALA A 78 16.52 0.49 5.59
CA ALA A 78 15.60 -0.12 4.65
C ALA A 78 14.16 0.36 4.86
N ALA A 79 13.48 0.62 3.75
CA ALA A 79 12.06 0.98 3.74
C ALA A 79 11.30 0.18 2.69
N VAL A 80 9.97 0.04 2.87
CA VAL A 80 9.09 -0.63 1.92
C VAL A 80 8.37 0.40 1.06
N ASN A 81 8.23 0.12 -0.24
CA ASN A 81 7.63 1.04 -1.20
C ASN A 81 6.09 1.08 -1.10
N PHE A 82 5.59 1.63 0.01
CA PHE A 82 4.19 2.01 0.17
C PHE A 82 3.96 3.42 -0.37
N GLN A 83 4.15 3.58 -1.69
CA GLN A 83 4.14 4.87 -2.36
C GLN A 83 2.82 5.64 -2.20
N LEU A 84 1.68 4.98 -1.94
CA LEU A 84 0.40 5.68 -1.75
C LEU A 84 0.48 6.73 -0.65
N ARG A 85 1.30 6.52 0.39
CA ARG A 85 1.56 7.53 1.44
C ARG A 85 2.12 8.85 0.90
N PHE A 86 2.74 8.83 -0.28
CA PHE A 86 3.37 9.99 -0.93
C PHE A 86 2.56 10.53 -2.11
N ALA A 87 1.39 9.97 -2.38
CA ALA A 87 0.51 10.51 -3.39
C ALA A 87 0.06 11.93 -3.00
N PRO A 88 0.02 12.90 -3.93
CA PRO A 88 -0.27 14.30 -3.61
C PRO A 88 -1.54 14.50 -2.77
N MET A 89 -2.62 13.78 -3.11
CA MET A 89 -3.87 13.84 -2.36
C MET A 89 -3.74 13.29 -0.93
N MET A 90 -2.86 12.28 -0.72
CA MET A 90 -2.67 11.68 0.61
C MET A 90 -1.78 12.55 1.50
N LEU A 91 -0.80 13.22 0.92
CA LEU A 91 0.01 14.20 1.64
C LEU A 91 -0.85 15.37 2.10
N ALA A 92 -1.70 15.91 1.22
CA ALA A 92 -2.62 16.99 1.56
C ALA A 92 -3.68 16.56 2.58
N LEU A 93 -4.22 15.35 2.47
CA LEU A 93 -5.15 14.80 3.45
C LEU A 93 -4.52 14.63 4.83
N LYS A 94 -3.30 14.07 4.88
CA LYS A 94 -2.55 13.91 6.14
C LYS A 94 -2.30 15.26 6.80
N ASP A 95 -1.92 16.26 6.01
CA ASP A 95 -1.70 17.63 6.47
C ASP A 95 -3.00 18.26 7.03
N ALA A 96 -4.12 18.12 6.33
CA ALA A 96 -5.43 18.58 6.78
C ALA A 96 -5.87 17.94 8.10
N ILE A 97 -5.65 16.63 8.27
CA ILE A 97 -5.91 15.93 9.53
C ILE A 97 -4.99 16.47 10.64
N ALA A 98 -3.71 16.61 10.37
CA ALA A 98 -2.73 17.11 11.36
C ALA A 98 -3.02 18.55 11.82
N HIS A 99 -3.58 19.40 10.94
CA HIS A 99 -4.03 20.75 11.28
C HIS A 99 -5.44 20.79 11.92
N GLY A 100 -6.05 19.64 12.16
CA GLY A 100 -7.35 19.55 12.83
C GLY A 100 -8.53 20.03 11.98
N TRP A 101 -8.39 20.08 10.65
CA TRP A 101 -9.48 20.53 9.77
C TRP A 101 -10.69 19.62 9.78
N LEU A 102 -10.51 18.35 10.16
CA LEU A 102 -11.60 17.38 10.30
C LEU A 102 -12.06 17.22 11.76
N GLY A 103 -11.33 17.79 12.73
CA GLY A 103 -11.48 17.39 14.14
C GLY A 103 -10.87 15.99 14.35
N GLU A 104 -11.45 15.21 15.26
CA GLU A 104 -11.07 13.80 15.44
C GLU A 104 -11.71 12.94 14.34
N VAL A 105 -10.93 12.09 13.67
CA VAL A 105 -11.47 11.16 12.68
C VAL A 105 -12.28 10.07 13.39
N VAL A 106 -13.53 9.89 12.97
CA VAL A 106 -14.48 8.92 13.55
C VAL A 106 -14.98 7.89 12.53
N ASP A 107 -14.74 8.12 11.25
CA ASP A 107 -15.21 7.23 10.18
C ASP A 107 -14.22 7.20 9.01
N PHE A 108 -13.91 6.01 8.51
CA PHE A 108 -13.10 5.79 7.32
C PHE A 108 -13.69 4.66 6.49
N ASP A 109 -14.18 4.97 5.30
CA ASP A 109 -14.63 3.99 4.31
C ASP A 109 -13.69 3.95 3.10
N ALA A 110 -13.25 2.75 2.73
CA ALA A 110 -12.57 2.49 1.46
C ALA A 110 -13.50 1.67 0.55
N LEU A 111 -13.88 2.22 -0.59
CA LEU A 111 -14.74 1.57 -1.57
C LEU A 111 -14.00 1.39 -2.89
N LEU A 112 -13.86 0.15 -3.33
CA LEU A 112 -13.33 -0.20 -4.64
C LEU A 112 -14.30 -1.12 -5.38
N ALA A 113 -14.64 -0.75 -6.60
CA ALA A 113 -15.35 -1.57 -7.58
C ALA A 113 -14.68 -1.34 -8.94
N LEU A 114 -13.78 -2.25 -9.32
CA LEU A 114 -12.86 -2.08 -10.46
C LEU A 114 -12.91 -3.27 -11.39
N ASP A 115 -12.54 -3.07 -12.66
CA ASP A 115 -12.18 -4.14 -13.59
C ASP A 115 -10.65 -4.25 -13.67
N THR A 116 -10.08 -5.09 -12.80
CA THR A 116 -8.63 -5.22 -12.73
C THR A 116 -8.13 -6.23 -13.76
N PRO A 117 -7.22 -5.86 -14.66
CA PRO A 117 -6.72 -6.73 -15.73
C PRO A 117 -5.66 -7.72 -15.20
N TRP A 118 -6.06 -8.68 -14.39
CA TRP A 118 -5.20 -9.67 -13.73
C TRP A 118 -4.25 -10.40 -14.67
N GLN A 119 -4.63 -10.56 -15.94
CA GLN A 119 -3.84 -11.22 -16.98
C GLN A 119 -2.53 -10.50 -17.29
N LEU A 120 -2.38 -9.23 -16.95
CA LEU A 120 -1.12 -8.51 -17.10
C LEU A 120 -0.03 -8.99 -16.15
N TRP A 121 -0.41 -9.72 -15.10
CA TRP A 121 0.51 -10.23 -14.08
C TRP A 121 0.35 -11.74 -13.90
N GLU A 122 0.91 -12.51 -14.82
CA GLU A 122 0.78 -13.98 -14.82
C GLU A 122 1.11 -14.66 -13.49
N PHE A 123 2.04 -14.10 -12.71
CA PHE A 123 2.42 -14.64 -11.41
C PHE A 123 1.25 -14.59 -10.40
N LEU A 124 0.34 -13.63 -10.51
CA LEU A 124 -0.84 -13.51 -9.64
C LEU A 124 -1.86 -14.63 -9.89
N LEU A 125 -1.89 -15.20 -11.09
CA LEU A 125 -2.77 -16.32 -11.41
C LEU A 125 -2.40 -17.62 -10.64
N LYS A 126 -1.18 -17.67 -10.09
CA LYS A 126 -0.63 -18.80 -9.33
C LYS A 126 -0.42 -18.45 -7.86
N ALA A 127 -0.52 -17.20 -7.48
CA ALA A 127 -0.31 -16.76 -6.11
C ALA A 127 -1.45 -17.21 -5.21
N PRO A 128 -1.17 -17.80 -4.04
CA PRO A 128 -2.21 -18.26 -3.11
C PRO A 128 -2.91 -17.13 -2.36
N ARG A 129 -2.27 -15.95 -2.31
CA ARG A 129 -2.75 -14.73 -1.65
C ARG A 129 -2.61 -13.54 -2.61
N VAL A 130 -3.71 -12.88 -2.97
CA VAL A 130 -3.68 -11.84 -4.00
C VAL A 130 -4.28 -10.54 -3.49
N GLU A 131 -5.58 -10.46 -3.27
CA GLU A 131 -6.26 -9.19 -3.10
C GLU A 131 -5.69 -8.40 -1.91
N ILE A 132 -5.72 -8.93 -0.69
CA ILE A 132 -5.22 -8.24 0.50
C ILE A 132 -3.71 -8.00 0.41
N ALA A 133 -2.94 -9.04 0.02
CA ALA A 133 -1.48 -8.99 0.04
C ALA A 133 -0.87 -8.12 -1.07
N MET A 134 -1.56 -7.97 -2.21
CA MET A 134 -1.00 -7.29 -3.39
C MET A 134 -1.68 -5.94 -3.69
N HIS A 135 -2.96 -5.77 -3.33
CA HIS A 135 -3.73 -4.56 -3.59
C HIS A 135 -4.11 -3.82 -2.32
N SER A 136 -4.97 -4.39 -1.49
CA SER A 136 -5.47 -3.74 -0.29
C SER A 136 -4.38 -3.43 0.73
N ILE A 137 -3.20 -4.06 0.63
CA ILE A 137 -2.04 -3.74 1.46
C ILE A 137 -1.69 -2.24 1.40
N HIS A 138 -1.87 -1.57 0.26
CA HIS A 138 -1.66 -0.11 0.15
C HIS A 138 -2.65 0.68 0.99
N TYR A 139 -3.90 0.23 1.03
CA TYR A 139 -4.96 0.89 1.78
C TYR A 139 -4.82 0.62 3.28
N LEU A 140 -4.51 -0.62 3.65
CA LEU A 140 -4.22 -0.99 5.04
C LEU A 140 -3.03 -0.19 5.59
N ASP A 141 -1.99 -0.05 4.80
CA ASP A 141 -0.80 0.72 5.14
C ASP A 141 -1.10 2.23 5.29
N LEU A 142 -1.88 2.80 4.35
CA LEU A 142 -2.32 4.19 4.42
C LEU A 142 -3.20 4.45 5.64
N ILE A 143 -4.17 3.59 5.92
CA ILE A 143 -5.06 3.72 7.06
C ILE A 143 -4.25 3.70 8.37
N ARG A 144 -3.28 2.78 8.48
CA ARG A 144 -2.33 2.77 9.61
C ARG A 144 -1.54 4.07 9.75
N GLN A 145 -1.12 4.67 8.65
CA GLN A 145 -0.43 5.97 8.68
C GLN A 145 -1.34 7.09 9.22
N LEU A 146 -2.62 7.06 8.87
CA LEU A 146 -3.55 8.13 9.23
C LEU A 146 -4.17 7.94 10.62
N LEU A 147 -4.46 6.69 11.02
CA LEU A 147 -5.20 6.37 12.24
C LEU A 147 -4.38 5.60 13.30
N GLY A 148 -3.14 5.21 12.97
CA GLY A 148 -2.34 4.31 13.82
C GLY A 148 -2.69 2.82 13.60
N ASP A 149 -2.12 1.95 14.42
CA ASP A 149 -2.37 0.52 14.35
C ASP A 149 -3.76 0.17 14.91
N PRO A 150 -4.58 -0.61 14.19
CA PRO A 150 -5.85 -1.10 14.74
C PRO A 150 -5.62 -2.17 15.82
N LEU A 151 -6.57 -2.33 16.72
CA LEU A 151 -6.59 -3.40 17.73
C LEU A 151 -6.75 -4.79 17.11
N GLY A 152 -7.39 -4.86 15.93
CA GLY A 152 -7.65 -6.10 15.23
C GLY A 152 -8.36 -5.88 13.89
N VAL A 153 -8.77 -6.99 13.26
CA VAL A 153 -9.48 -6.95 11.98
C VAL A 153 -10.49 -8.09 11.85
N HIS A 154 -11.68 -7.76 11.36
CA HIS A 154 -12.65 -8.72 10.84
C HIS A 154 -12.59 -8.68 9.31
N ALA A 155 -12.30 -9.80 8.66
CA ALA A 155 -12.19 -9.81 7.19
C ALA A 155 -12.77 -11.07 6.57
N LYS A 156 -13.27 -10.93 5.34
CA LYS A 156 -13.61 -12.03 4.44
C LYS A 156 -13.10 -11.71 3.05
N THR A 157 -12.20 -12.53 2.52
CA THR A 157 -11.69 -12.40 1.15
C THR A 157 -12.04 -13.64 0.33
N LEU A 158 -12.46 -13.44 -0.91
CA LEU A 158 -13.04 -14.44 -1.80
C LEU A 158 -12.52 -14.30 -3.22
N GLY A 159 -12.34 -15.42 -3.93
CA GLY A 159 -12.14 -15.43 -5.37
C GLY A 159 -13.44 -15.24 -6.14
N HIS A 160 -13.34 -14.94 -7.44
CA HIS A 160 -14.48 -14.91 -8.35
C HIS A 160 -14.65 -16.27 -9.03
N PRO A 161 -15.88 -16.82 -9.18
CA PRO A 161 -16.09 -18.17 -9.75
C PRO A 161 -15.61 -18.30 -11.21
N ASN A 162 -15.51 -17.20 -11.96
CA ASN A 162 -15.23 -17.22 -13.40
C ASN A 162 -13.74 -17.10 -13.74
N HIS A 163 -12.83 -17.01 -12.78
CA HIS A 163 -11.38 -16.98 -13.06
C HIS A 163 -10.53 -17.54 -11.93
N LYS A 164 -9.23 -17.73 -12.23
CA LYS A 164 -8.31 -18.51 -11.39
C LYS A 164 -7.60 -17.73 -10.29
N VAL A 165 -7.74 -16.40 -10.24
CA VAL A 165 -7.11 -15.60 -9.18
C VAL A 165 -7.69 -15.98 -7.83
N ALA A 166 -6.85 -16.23 -6.85
CA ALA A 166 -7.25 -16.83 -5.58
C ALA A 166 -8.27 -15.98 -4.82
N GLN A 167 -8.03 -14.67 -4.71
CA GLN A 167 -8.96 -13.72 -4.11
C GLN A 167 -8.96 -12.44 -4.92
N THR A 168 -10.15 -11.85 -5.09
CA THR A 168 -10.37 -10.61 -5.84
C THR A 168 -11.38 -9.69 -5.20
N ARG A 169 -12.01 -10.16 -4.11
CA ARG A 169 -13.06 -9.41 -3.39
C ARG A 169 -12.84 -9.56 -1.90
N THR A 170 -12.82 -8.43 -1.19
CA THR A 170 -12.60 -8.39 0.26
C THR A 170 -13.59 -7.44 0.92
N SER A 171 -14.15 -7.86 2.03
CA SER A 171 -14.77 -6.98 3.01
C SER A 171 -13.98 -7.04 4.29
N ALA A 172 -13.65 -5.90 4.88
CA ALA A 172 -12.94 -5.84 6.16
C ALA A 172 -13.46 -4.71 7.03
N ILE A 173 -13.35 -4.91 8.36
CA ILE A 173 -13.55 -3.89 9.39
C ILE A 173 -12.26 -3.90 10.21
N LEU A 174 -11.59 -2.75 10.28
CA LEU A 174 -10.46 -2.56 11.17
C LEU A 174 -10.99 -2.06 12.51
N ASP A 175 -10.61 -2.74 13.59
CA ASP A 175 -11.07 -2.44 14.94
C ASP A 175 -10.20 -1.34 15.56
N TYR A 176 -10.76 -0.17 15.73
CA TYR A 176 -10.17 0.98 16.44
C TYR A 176 -10.91 1.28 17.76
N GLY A 177 -11.55 0.27 18.36
CA GLY A 177 -12.35 0.42 19.57
C GLY A 177 -13.73 1.01 19.28
N ASP A 178 -14.26 1.78 20.21
CA ASP A 178 -15.66 2.20 20.21
C ASP A 178 -15.93 3.55 19.50
N THR A 179 -14.88 4.21 19.00
CA THR A 179 -15.00 5.60 18.52
C THR A 179 -14.75 5.75 17.02
N VAL A 180 -14.05 4.83 16.38
CA VAL A 180 -13.74 4.92 14.95
C VAL A 180 -14.29 3.73 14.19
N ARG A 181 -15.21 3.98 13.25
CA ARG A 181 -15.63 2.98 12.26
C ARG A 181 -14.65 3.01 11.09
N CYS A 182 -14.00 1.89 10.79
CA CYS A 182 -13.12 1.76 9.64
C CYS A 182 -13.50 0.53 8.83
N ALA A 183 -13.96 0.71 7.59
CA ALA A 183 -14.45 -0.36 6.74
C ALA A 183 -13.86 -0.32 5.33
N LEU A 184 -13.61 -1.50 4.76
CA LEU A 184 -13.17 -1.69 3.39
C LEU A 184 -14.14 -2.60 2.63
N SER A 185 -14.59 -2.15 1.46
CA SER A 185 -15.40 -2.92 0.51
C SER A 185 -14.71 -2.94 -0.84
N ILE A 186 -14.08 -4.07 -1.17
CA ILE A 186 -13.17 -4.20 -2.31
C ILE A 186 -13.72 -5.24 -3.28
N ASN A 187 -13.88 -4.86 -4.56
CA ASN A 187 -14.27 -5.75 -5.64
C ASN A 187 -13.47 -5.41 -6.91
N HIS A 188 -12.59 -6.31 -7.33
CA HIS A 188 -11.78 -6.19 -8.55
C HIS A 188 -12.42 -6.87 -9.77
N ASP A 189 -13.68 -7.24 -9.70
CA ASP A 189 -14.39 -7.98 -10.74
C ASP A 189 -15.62 -7.23 -11.28
N HIS A 190 -15.62 -5.89 -11.21
CA HIS A 190 -16.67 -5.07 -11.81
C HIS A 190 -16.46 -4.94 -13.32
N LYS A 191 -16.80 -5.99 -14.09
CA LYS A 191 -16.58 -6.12 -15.55
C LYS A 191 -17.72 -5.56 -16.41
N PHE A 192 -18.42 -4.54 -15.93
CA PHE A 192 -19.60 -3.98 -16.58
C PHE A 192 -19.38 -2.56 -17.12
N GLY A 193 -18.13 -2.27 -17.55
CA GLY A 193 -17.73 -0.97 -18.04
C GLY A 193 -17.51 0.05 -16.93
N ARG A 194 -17.26 1.32 -17.30
CA ARG A 194 -16.90 2.40 -16.37
C ARG A 194 -18.02 2.74 -15.38
N ARG A 195 -19.27 2.56 -15.79
CA ARG A 195 -20.42 2.91 -14.93
C ARG A 195 -20.42 2.10 -13.66
N TYR A 196 -20.51 2.77 -12.53
CA TYR A 196 -20.44 2.21 -11.17
C TYR A 196 -19.08 1.65 -10.74
N GLN A 197 -18.01 1.85 -11.52
CA GLN A 197 -16.69 1.71 -10.96
C GLN A 197 -16.46 2.81 -9.92
N ALA A 198 -15.80 2.42 -8.83
CA ALA A 198 -15.38 3.32 -7.75
C ALA A 198 -13.97 2.95 -7.29
N CYS A 199 -13.19 3.94 -6.93
CA CYS A 199 -11.94 3.78 -6.19
C CYS A 199 -11.79 5.03 -5.34
N GLU A 200 -12.31 4.98 -4.11
CA GLU A 200 -12.51 6.17 -3.29
C GLU A 200 -12.37 5.89 -1.80
N PHE A 201 -11.97 6.91 -1.07
CA PHE A 201 -12.01 6.97 0.39
C PHE A 201 -12.94 8.07 0.83
N ARG A 202 -13.72 7.80 1.86
CA ARG A 202 -14.58 8.76 2.56
C ARG A 202 -14.16 8.80 4.01
N ILE A 203 -13.79 9.96 4.49
CA ILE A 203 -13.30 10.17 5.83
C ILE A 203 -14.19 11.20 6.50
N CYS A 204 -14.78 10.87 7.65
CA CYS A 204 -15.51 11.82 8.47
C CYS A 204 -14.80 12.01 9.80
N GLY A 205 -14.65 13.25 10.17
CA GLY A 205 -14.24 13.65 11.51
C GLY A 205 -15.42 14.28 12.27
N THR A 206 -15.16 14.68 13.51
CA THR A 206 -16.17 15.33 14.38
C THR A 206 -16.56 16.73 13.91
N GLU A 207 -15.74 17.37 13.08
CA GLU A 207 -15.92 18.77 12.69
C GLU A 207 -15.73 19.02 11.17
N GLY A 208 -15.36 18.01 10.41
CA GLY A 208 -15.15 18.11 8.96
C GLY A 208 -15.08 16.74 8.30
N ALA A 209 -14.94 16.72 6.98
CA ALA A 209 -14.88 15.48 6.21
C ALA A 209 -13.95 15.63 5.01
N ALA A 210 -13.48 14.49 4.46
CA ALA A 210 -12.72 14.45 3.23
C ALA A 210 -13.24 13.34 2.30
N TYR A 211 -13.15 13.59 1.00
CA TYR A 211 -13.40 12.63 -0.05
C TYR A 211 -12.17 12.54 -0.95
N VAL A 212 -11.73 11.32 -1.22
CA VAL A 212 -10.62 11.06 -2.15
C VAL A 212 -11.09 10.13 -3.24
N LYS A 213 -10.83 10.49 -4.50
CA LYS A 213 -10.96 9.60 -5.65
C LYS A 213 -9.55 9.25 -6.16
N LEU A 214 -9.26 7.95 -6.29
CA LEU A 214 -8.04 7.42 -6.93
C LEU A 214 -8.37 7.11 -8.39
N GLY A 215 -8.09 8.06 -9.27
CA GLY A 215 -8.52 8.03 -10.66
C GLY A 215 -7.79 7.01 -11.52
N LEU A 216 -6.52 6.73 -11.23
CA LEU A 216 -5.68 5.80 -12.01
C LEU A 216 -6.35 4.44 -12.27
N ASN A 217 -7.08 3.92 -11.29
CA ASN A 217 -7.68 2.59 -11.35
C ASN A 217 -9.02 2.57 -12.12
N LEU A 218 -9.58 3.73 -12.42
CA LEU A 218 -10.88 3.84 -13.09
C LEU A 218 -10.71 3.81 -14.61
N ASP A 219 -11.57 3.05 -15.30
CA ASP A 219 -11.52 2.92 -16.76
C ASP A 219 -10.11 2.55 -17.30
N TYR A 220 -9.46 1.64 -16.59
CA TYR A 220 -8.09 1.22 -16.91
C TYR A 220 -7.99 0.67 -18.36
N PRO A 221 -6.96 1.01 -19.17
CA PRO A 221 -5.73 1.73 -18.77
C PRO A 221 -5.79 3.26 -18.92
N ARG A 222 -6.93 3.85 -19.29
CA ARG A 222 -7.05 5.28 -19.54
C ARG A 222 -6.86 6.10 -18.26
N GLY A 223 -7.45 5.65 -17.16
CA GLY A 223 -7.47 6.39 -15.92
C GLY A 223 -8.36 7.65 -15.95
N GLU A 224 -8.52 8.25 -14.81
CA GLU A 224 -9.14 9.54 -14.59
C GLU A 224 -8.26 10.38 -13.64
N PRO A 225 -8.43 11.71 -13.57
CA PRO A 225 -7.72 12.51 -12.58
C PRO A 225 -8.07 12.10 -11.14
N ASP A 226 -7.06 12.14 -10.27
CA ASP A 226 -7.25 12.02 -8.84
C ASP A 226 -7.98 13.25 -8.29
N ILE A 227 -8.75 13.09 -7.22
CA ILE A 227 -9.50 14.17 -6.58
C ILE A 227 -9.30 14.09 -5.07
N LEU A 228 -9.11 15.24 -4.43
CA LEU A 228 -9.27 15.44 -3.01
C LEU A 228 -10.25 16.61 -2.81
N GLU A 229 -11.33 16.36 -2.07
CA GLU A 229 -12.24 17.38 -1.60
C GLU A 229 -12.29 17.34 -0.08
N ILE A 230 -12.33 18.50 0.55
CA ILE A 230 -12.39 18.64 2.00
C ILE A 230 -13.55 19.58 2.36
N HIS A 231 -14.37 19.17 3.31
CA HIS A 231 -15.27 20.04 4.04
C HIS A 231 -14.59 20.37 5.37
N PRO A 232 -13.91 21.51 5.50
CA PRO A 232 -13.10 21.80 6.67
C PRO A 232 -13.96 22.22 7.86
N LYS A 233 -13.43 22.08 9.06
CA LYS A 233 -14.01 22.62 10.30
C LYS A 233 -14.43 24.09 10.12
N GLY A 234 -15.68 24.38 10.46
CA GLY A 234 -16.25 25.73 10.33
C GLY A 234 -16.57 26.17 8.91
N GLY A 235 -16.28 25.35 7.90
CA GLY A 235 -16.67 25.60 6.52
C GLY A 235 -18.14 25.33 6.27
N SER A 236 -18.70 25.95 5.23
CA SER A 236 -20.08 25.74 4.77
C SER A 236 -20.18 24.87 3.52
N GLU A 237 -19.08 24.65 2.83
CA GLU A 237 -19.02 23.96 1.53
C GLU A 237 -17.81 23.05 1.41
N TRP A 238 -17.88 22.10 0.49
CA TRP A 238 -16.75 21.28 0.08
C TRP A 238 -15.79 22.10 -0.80
N VAL A 239 -14.50 21.96 -0.55
CA VAL A 239 -13.43 22.61 -1.29
C VAL A 239 -12.60 21.55 -2.01
N THR A 240 -12.52 21.66 -3.34
CA THR A 240 -11.59 20.84 -4.13
C THR A 240 -10.17 21.35 -3.91
N VAL A 241 -9.29 20.47 -3.45
CA VAL A 241 -7.87 20.79 -3.22
C VAL A 241 -7.10 20.67 -4.54
N PRO A 242 -6.42 21.73 -5.00
CA PRO A 242 -5.54 21.63 -6.16
C PRO A 242 -4.39 20.66 -5.90
N LEU A 243 -4.23 19.66 -6.76
CA LEU A 243 -3.17 18.66 -6.64
C LEU A 243 -2.04 18.96 -7.63
N ALA A 244 -0.79 18.92 -7.14
CA ALA A 244 0.40 19.01 -7.98
C ALA A 244 0.88 17.60 -8.33
N GLY A 245 0.25 16.97 -9.31
CA GLY A 245 0.52 15.59 -9.75
C GLY A 245 -0.58 14.62 -9.36
N GLU A 246 -0.33 13.34 -9.63
CA GLU A 246 -1.27 12.23 -9.46
C GLU A 246 -0.62 11.11 -8.63
N TRP A 247 -1.40 10.09 -8.29
CA TRP A 247 -0.85 8.92 -7.60
C TRP A 247 0.33 8.32 -8.39
N PHE A 248 0.17 8.07 -9.69
CA PHE A 248 1.20 7.56 -10.58
C PHE A 248 1.54 8.58 -11.66
N PRO A 249 2.83 8.90 -11.86
CA PRO A 249 4.03 8.35 -11.20
C PRO A 249 4.51 9.13 -9.97
N ASP A 250 3.87 10.23 -9.61
CA ASP A 250 4.44 11.26 -8.71
C ASP A 250 4.70 10.74 -7.29
N ALA A 251 3.88 9.81 -6.80
CA ALA A 251 4.08 9.17 -5.50
C ALA A 251 5.42 8.41 -5.37
N PHE A 252 5.95 7.90 -6.48
CA PHE A 252 7.27 7.24 -6.48
C PHE A 252 8.41 8.25 -6.31
N VAL A 253 8.25 9.47 -6.85
CA VAL A 253 9.22 10.55 -6.69
C VAL A 253 9.34 10.91 -5.20
N GLY A 254 8.21 11.18 -4.53
CA GLY A 254 8.20 11.47 -3.09
C GLY A 254 8.78 10.32 -2.25
N ARG A 255 8.46 9.09 -2.62
CA ARG A 255 8.97 7.90 -1.92
C ARG A 255 10.49 7.78 -2.00
N MET A 256 11.07 7.86 -3.20
CA MET A 256 12.52 7.79 -3.38
C MET A 256 13.22 9.02 -2.80
N ALA A 257 12.64 10.20 -2.92
CA ALA A 257 13.18 11.42 -2.32
C ALA A 257 13.33 11.28 -0.79
N ASN A 258 12.35 10.72 -0.07
CA ASN A 258 12.48 10.48 1.37
C ASN A 258 13.64 9.50 1.68
N VAL A 259 13.83 8.43 0.88
CA VAL A 259 14.97 7.50 1.07
C VAL A 259 16.30 8.22 0.89
N GLN A 260 16.42 9.06 -0.16
CA GLN A 260 17.64 9.81 -0.46
C GLN A 260 17.94 10.85 0.63
N ARG A 261 16.93 11.64 1.03
CA ARG A 261 17.07 12.69 2.06
C ARG A 261 17.35 12.10 3.44
N PHE A 262 16.76 10.94 3.76
CA PHE A 262 17.11 10.21 4.98
C PHE A 262 18.55 9.70 4.94
N ALA A 263 19.01 9.20 3.80
CA ALA A 263 20.38 8.73 3.62
C ALA A 263 21.40 9.87 3.78
N SER A 264 21.08 11.07 3.29
CA SER A 264 21.91 12.28 3.42
C SER A 264 21.80 12.97 4.79
N GLY A 265 20.85 12.54 5.63
CA GLY A 265 20.61 13.16 6.96
C GLY A 265 19.74 14.41 6.91
N GLU A 266 19.08 14.69 5.79
CA GLU A 266 18.16 15.83 5.64
C GLU A 266 16.76 15.53 6.24
N ASP A 267 16.27 14.28 6.08
CA ASP A 267 15.04 13.84 6.73
C ASP A 267 15.39 13.06 8.01
N ALA A 268 14.70 13.37 9.11
CA ALA A 268 14.87 12.67 10.38
C ALA A 268 14.17 11.30 10.41
N GLU A 269 13.18 11.09 9.53
CA GLU A 269 12.33 9.90 9.49
C GLU A 269 12.47 9.16 8.15
N LEU A 270 12.70 7.85 8.21
CA LEU A 270 12.55 6.95 7.07
C LEU A 270 11.13 6.41 7.07
N VAL A 271 10.25 7.08 6.35
CA VAL A 271 8.82 6.71 6.26
C VAL A 271 8.67 5.29 5.72
N SER A 272 7.73 4.52 6.24
CA SER A 272 7.55 3.09 5.91
C SER A 272 8.84 2.29 6.06
N SER A 273 9.62 2.53 7.12
CA SER A 273 10.75 1.69 7.47
C SER A 273 10.33 0.22 7.56
N VAL A 274 11.28 -0.70 7.52
CA VAL A 274 10.94 -2.14 7.67
C VAL A 274 10.26 -2.45 8.99
N GLU A 275 10.55 -1.69 10.05
CA GLU A 275 9.86 -1.78 11.34
C GLU A 275 8.38 -1.41 11.20
N ASP A 276 8.07 -0.27 10.60
CA ASP A 276 6.68 0.16 10.37
C ASP A 276 5.97 -0.77 9.38
N ALA A 277 6.61 -1.13 8.28
CA ALA A 277 6.06 -2.02 7.26
C ALA A 277 5.76 -3.42 7.79
N TRP A 278 6.49 -3.90 8.80
CA TRP A 278 6.21 -5.17 9.45
C TRP A 278 4.81 -5.18 10.09
N HIS A 279 4.37 -4.08 10.68
CA HIS A 279 3.01 -3.94 11.24
C HIS A 279 1.94 -4.02 10.15
N THR A 280 2.20 -3.45 8.95
CA THR A 280 1.30 -3.63 7.80
C THR A 280 1.21 -5.10 7.40
N MET A 281 2.34 -5.83 7.38
CA MET A 281 2.33 -7.27 7.09
C MET A 281 1.62 -8.08 8.19
N ALA A 282 1.74 -7.69 9.45
CA ALA A 282 1.01 -8.30 10.56
C ALA A 282 -0.51 -8.12 10.41
N LEU A 283 -0.96 -6.93 10.00
CA LEU A 283 -2.37 -6.66 9.72
C LEU A 283 -2.87 -7.49 8.53
N VAL A 284 -2.09 -7.59 7.45
CA VAL A 284 -2.41 -8.47 6.29
C VAL A 284 -2.56 -9.92 6.74
N GLU A 285 -1.64 -10.43 7.56
CA GLU A 285 -1.72 -11.81 8.08
C GLU A 285 -2.95 -12.00 8.98
N ALA A 286 -3.27 -11.04 9.84
CA ALA A 286 -4.46 -11.07 10.68
C ALA A 286 -5.74 -11.10 9.84
N ALA A 287 -5.81 -10.31 8.75
CA ALA A 287 -6.93 -10.30 7.83
C ALA A 287 -7.15 -11.67 7.13
N TYR A 288 -6.08 -12.34 6.70
CA TYR A 288 -6.20 -13.71 6.15
C TYR A 288 -6.62 -14.72 7.21
N LYS A 289 -6.11 -14.64 8.43
CA LYS A 289 -6.54 -15.48 9.56
C LYS A 289 -8.01 -15.27 9.87
N SER A 290 -8.46 -14.03 9.95
CA SER A 290 -9.88 -13.68 10.15
C SER A 290 -10.76 -14.24 9.02
N SER A 291 -10.33 -14.09 7.75
CA SER A 291 -11.06 -14.62 6.60
C SER A 291 -11.22 -16.14 6.61
N ALA A 292 -10.24 -16.86 7.15
CA ALA A 292 -10.28 -18.31 7.29
C ALA A 292 -11.12 -18.80 8.48
N ALA A 293 -11.36 -17.94 9.46
CA ALA A 293 -12.19 -18.28 10.62
C ALA A 293 -13.67 -18.37 10.25
N PRO A 294 -14.45 -19.23 10.95
CA PRO A 294 -15.89 -19.31 10.74
C PRO A 294 -16.57 -18.00 11.19
N ALA A 295 -17.61 -17.63 10.48
CA ALA A 295 -18.52 -16.57 10.94
C ALA A 295 -19.34 -17.04 12.16
N THR A 296 -19.87 -16.09 12.93
CA THR A 296 -20.84 -16.39 13.98
C THR A 296 -22.09 -17.03 13.34
N PRO A 297 -22.46 -18.26 13.75
CA PRO A 297 -23.58 -18.94 13.15
C PRO A 297 -24.91 -18.27 13.54
N LEU A 298 -25.87 -18.32 12.63
CA LEU A 298 -27.26 -17.96 12.98
C LEU A 298 -27.83 -18.98 13.96
N ALA A 299 -28.75 -18.55 14.82
CA ALA A 299 -29.49 -19.46 15.68
C ALA A 299 -30.23 -20.50 14.82
N ALA A 300 -30.20 -21.77 15.22
CA ALA A 300 -31.01 -22.80 14.61
C ALA A 300 -32.51 -22.43 14.78
N LYS A 301 -33.32 -22.76 13.78
CA LYS A 301 -34.78 -22.73 13.98
C LYS A 301 -35.15 -23.70 15.11
N PRO A 302 -36.06 -23.26 16.01
CA PRO A 302 -36.57 -24.16 17.04
C PRO A 302 -37.33 -25.34 16.46
#